data_d244041c35c9876cc3b26483efd3fd47
#
_entry.id   d244041c35c9876cc3b26483efd3fd47
#
_cell.length_a   1.000
_cell.length_b   1.000
_cell.length_c   1.000
_cell.angle_alpha   90.00
_cell.angle_beta   90.00
_cell.angle_gamma   90.00
#
_symmetry.space_group_name_H-M   'P 1'
#
loop_
_entity.id
_entity.type
_entity.pdbx_description
1 polymer ?
#
loop_
_entity_poly.entity_id
_entity_poly.type
_entity_poly.pdbx_seq_one_letter_code
_entity_poly.pdbx_strand_id
1 'polypeptide(L)'
;MMQLRMPQSIHQEMRSDLRRSHPFAFERIGYIFTKPAGESVLVATGYQSIPDQYYIKDNSVGARIDHQAIALAMKRADMNKEGILHTHIHNKNGLPIFSRDDRADHPNLLRSFRNAAPGMTHGFLLLSADKMMVRVWLPQHESPIDIFRFTIVNLPLSLDVSGGFLV
;
A
#
# COMPACT_ATOMS: atom_id res chain seq x y z
N MET A 1 -16.12 2.09 -11.47
CA MET A 1 -14.68 2.49 -11.40
C MET A 1 -14.23 2.31 -9.96
N MET A 2 -13.18 1.53 -9.75
CA MET A 2 -12.66 1.22 -8.41
C MET A 2 -11.94 2.43 -7.81
N GLN A 3 -12.06 2.59 -6.48
CA GLN A 3 -11.40 3.66 -5.70
C GLN A 3 -10.82 3.11 -4.40
N LEU A 4 -9.77 3.77 -3.91
CA LEU A 4 -9.21 3.53 -2.59
C LEU A 4 -9.61 4.68 -1.65
N ARG A 5 -10.19 4.34 -0.50
CA ARG A 5 -10.44 5.28 0.60
C ARG A 5 -9.46 5.00 1.72
N MET A 6 -8.85 6.04 2.23
CA MET A 6 -7.81 5.92 3.25
C MET A 6 -8.03 6.97 4.34
N PRO A 7 -8.06 6.59 5.64
CA PRO A 7 -8.01 7.54 6.74
C PRO A 7 -6.77 8.42 6.64
N GLN A 8 -6.91 9.70 6.98
CA GLN A 8 -5.79 10.65 6.94
C GLN A 8 -4.62 10.22 7.83
N SER A 9 -4.89 9.62 8.99
CA SER A 9 -3.87 9.10 9.88
C SER A 9 -2.99 8.03 9.20
N ILE A 10 -3.61 7.07 8.51
CA ILE A 10 -2.90 6.04 7.76
C ILE A 10 -2.07 6.66 6.61
N HIS A 11 -2.65 7.62 5.89
CA HIS A 11 -1.94 8.31 4.81
C HIS A 11 -0.72 9.08 5.32
N GLN A 12 -0.85 9.78 6.45
CA GLN A 12 0.24 10.53 7.07
C GLN A 12 1.33 9.60 7.60
N GLU A 13 0.96 8.53 8.30
CA GLU A 13 1.89 7.52 8.81
C GLU A 13 2.70 6.89 7.68
N MET A 14 2.02 6.42 6.63
CA MET A 14 2.65 5.85 5.44
C MET A 14 3.65 6.81 4.81
N ARG A 15 3.24 8.07 4.55
CA ARG A 15 4.13 9.05 3.92
C ARG A 15 5.30 9.44 4.80
N SER A 16 5.08 9.56 6.10
CA SER A 16 6.15 9.87 7.05
C SER A 16 7.17 8.74 7.12
N ASP A 17 6.71 7.50 7.21
CA ASP A 17 7.58 6.33 7.26
C ASP A 17 8.39 6.14 5.97
N LEU A 18 7.74 6.15 4.82
CA LEU A 18 8.39 5.91 3.53
C LEU A 18 9.41 7.00 3.14
N ARG A 19 9.33 8.18 3.77
CA ARG A 19 10.29 9.28 3.57
C ARG A 19 11.43 9.30 4.55
N ARG A 20 11.42 8.42 5.56
CA ARG A 20 12.55 8.34 6.51
C ARG A 20 13.81 7.91 5.76
N SER A 21 14.89 8.64 5.95
CA SER A 21 16.20 8.22 5.43
C SER A 21 16.68 6.96 6.12
N HIS A 22 17.47 6.15 5.42
CA HIS A 22 18.13 4.98 5.99
C HIS A 22 19.38 4.61 5.15
N PRO A 23 20.38 3.95 5.76
CA PRO A 23 21.63 3.61 5.07
C PRO A 23 21.60 2.26 4.34
N PHE A 24 20.47 1.54 4.32
CA PHE A 24 20.41 0.14 3.87
C PHE A 24 19.97 0.01 2.41
N ALA A 25 19.21 0.95 1.90
CA ALA A 25 18.63 0.91 0.56
C ALA A 25 18.32 2.32 0.07
N PHE A 26 17.83 2.46 -1.17
CA PHE A 26 17.43 3.75 -1.76
C PHE A 26 15.99 4.11 -1.46
N GLU A 27 15.16 3.12 -1.14
CA GLU A 27 13.72 3.25 -0.91
C GLU A 27 13.32 2.54 0.38
N ARG A 28 12.20 2.98 0.96
CA ARG A 28 11.52 2.26 2.04
C ARG A 28 10.30 1.56 1.51
N ILE A 29 10.00 0.42 2.13
CA ILE A 29 8.83 -0.40 1.84
C ILE A 29 7.94 -0.43 3.07
N GLY A 30 6.62 -0.47 2.84
CA GLY A 30 5.61 -0.71 3.86
C GLY A 30 4.44 -1.50 3.29
N TYR A 31 3.47 -1.77 4.12
CA TYR A 31 2.26 -2.50 3.74
C TYR A 31 1.02 -1.72 4.16
N ILE A 32 0.11 -1.48 3.21
CA ILE A 32 -1.25 -1.03 3.48
C ILE A 32 -2.16 -2.25 3.49
N PHE A 33 -2.99 -2.34 4.52
CA PHE A 33 -4.03 -3.36 4.60
C PHE A 33 -5.37 -2.79 4.16
N THR A 34 -6.17 -3.62 3.49
CA THR A 34 -7.44 -3.15 2.92
C THR A 34 -8.56 -4.16 3.12
N LYS A 35 -9.79 -3.64 3.19
CA LYS A 35 -11.02 -4.42 3.10
C LYS A 35 -11.91 -3.88 1.99
N PRO A 36 -12.66 -4.74 1.29
CA PRO A 36 -13.66 -4.27 0.35
C PRO A 36 -14.83 -3.63 1.10
N ALA A 37 -15.37 -2.54 0.53
CA ALA A 37 -16.58 -1.87 0.98
C ALA A 37 -17.52 -1.74 -0.23
N GLY A 38 -18.23 -2.83 -0.54
CA GLY A 38 -18.97 -2.99 -1.78
C GLY A 38 -18.07 -3.35 -2.97
N GLU A 39 -18.64 -3.28 -4.17
CA GLU A 39 -17.98 -3.81 -5.39
C GLU A 39 -16.85 -2.93 -5.95
N SER A 40 -16.84 -1.64 -5.61
CA SER A 40 -15.93 -0.68 -6.24
C SER A 40 -15.09 0.15 -5.27
N VAL A 41 -15.09 -0.20 -3.99
CA VAL A 41 -14.36 0.54 -2.95
C VAL A 41 -13.47 -0.41 -2.16
N LEU A 42 -12.19 -0.05 -2.06
CA LEU A 42 -11.27 -0.59 -1.06
C LEU A 42 -11.11 0.46 0.05
N VAL A 43 -11.15 0.02 1.29
CA VAL A 43 -10.88 0.87 2.45
C VAL A 43 -9.58 0.43 3.10
N ALA A 44 -8.65 1.35 3.26
CA ALA A 44 -7.43 1.10 4.02
C ALA A 44 -7.76 0.98 5.52
N THR A 45 -7.33 -0.12 6.12
CA THR A 45 -7.59 -0.48 7.53
C THR A 45 -6.39 -0.29 8.43
N GLY A 46 -5.19 -0.13 7.85
CA GLY A 46 -3.97 0.11 8.59
C GLY A 46 -2.74 0.17 7.69
N TYR A 47 -1.66 0.68 8.28
CA TYR A 47 -0.32 0.68 7.71
C TYR A 47 0.61 -0.13 8.60
N GLN A 48 1.60 -0.76 8.00
CA GLN A 48 2.68 -1.45 8.71
C GLN A 48 4.00 -1.02 8.09
N SER A 49 4.81 -0.33 8.88
CA SER A 49 6.20 -0.03 8.54
C SER A 49 7.07 -1.28 8.64
N ILE A 50 8.19 -1.28 7.94
CA ILE A 50 9.22 -2.31 8.07
C ILE A 50 10.34 -1.76 8.95
N PRO A 51 10.60 -2.37 10.12
CA PRO A 51 11.73 -2.01 10.96
C PRO A 51 13.07 -2.17 10.23
N ASP A 52 14.02 -1.29 10.53
CA ASP A 52 15.31 -1.22 9.84
C ASP A 52 16.10 -2.55 9.89
N GLN A 53 15.91 -3.32 10.93
CA GLN A 53 16.55 -4.64 11.10
C GLN A 53 16.15 -5.69 10.04
N TYR A 54 15.04 -5.49 9.35
CA TYR A 54 14.57 -6.37 8.27
C TYR A 54 15.04 -5.93 6.88
N TYR A 55 15.74 -4.80 6.77
CA TYR A 55 16.34 -4.40 5.50
C TYR A 55 17.68 -5.10 5.31
N ILE A 56 17.88 -5.68 4.13
CA ILE A 56 19.14 -6.27 3.71
C ILE A 56 19.89 -5.23 2.90
N LYS A 57 21.13 -4.94 3.27
CA LYS A 57 21.95 -3.98 2.53
C LYS A 57 22.27 -4.53 1.14
N ASP A 58 21.67 -3.90 0.15
CA ASP A 58 21.87 -4.25 -1.27
C ASP A 58 21.76 -2.96 -2.10
N ASN A 59 22.88 -2.57 -2.70
CA ASN A 59 22.96 -1.33 -3.49
C ASN A 59 22.59 -1.56 -4.97
N SER A 60 22.19 -2.77 -5.35
CA SER A 60 21.79 -3.11 -6.72
C SER A 60 20.31 -2.90 -7.00
N VAL A 61 19.49 -2.75 -5.96
CA VAL A 61 18.03 -2.60 -6.04
C VAL A 61 17.55 -1.43 -5.19
N GLY A 62 16.30 -0.99 -5.39
CA GLY A 62 15.69 0.09 -4.61
C GLY A 62 15.62 -0.23 -3.12
N ALA A 63 15.10 -1.41 -2.77
CA ALA A 63 15.11 -1.95 -1.43
C ALA A 63 15.05 -3.48 -1.46
N ARG A 64 15.71 -4.11 -0.49
CA ARG A 64 15.62 -5.53 -0.24
C ARG A 64 15.28 -5.80 1.21
N ILE A 65 14.28 -6.62 1.45
CA ILE A 65 13.80 -6.93 2.81
C ILE A 65 13.87 -8.43 3.10
N ASP A 66 14.04 -8.75 4.37
CA ASP A 66 14.00 -10.12 4.85
C ASP A 66 12.58 -10.71 4.69
N HIS A 67 12.52 -12.00 4.40
CA HIS A 67 11.27 -12.75 4.29
C HIS A 67 10.41 -12.68 5.57
N GLN A 68 11.00 -12.47 6.73
CA GLN A 68 10.26 -12.30 8.00
C GLN A 68 9.36 -11.06 7.98
N ALA A 69 9.81 -9.96 7.36
CA ALA A 69 8.98 -8.76 7.22
C ALA A 69 7.73 -9.03 6.37
N ILE A 70 7.90 -9.80 5.29
CA ILE A 70 6.78 -10.22 4.44
C ILE A 70 5.84 -11.17 5.22
N ALA A 71 6.41 -12.12 5.94
CA ALA A 71 5.65 -13.08 6.74
C ALA A 71 4.78 -12.42 7.82
N LEU A 72 5.27 -11.35 8.46
CA LEU A 72 4.50 -10.58 9.44
C LEU A 72 3.28 -9.90 8.80
N ALA A 73 3.43 -9.31 7.62
CA ALA A 73 2.32 -8.71 6.90
C ALA A 73 1.30 -9.78 6.45
N MET A 74 1.79 -10.92 5.95
CA MET A 74 0.94 -12.04 5.55
C MET A 74 0.15 -12.62 6.73
N LYS A 75 0.79 -12.79 7.89
CA LYS A 75 0.13 -13.25 9.12
C LYS A 75 -1.00 -12.31 9.54
N ARG A 76 -0.75 -11.00 9.54
CA ARG A 76 -1.81 -10.02 9.84
C ARG A 76 -2.97 -10.12 8.87
N ALA A 77 -2.68 -10.20 7.57
CA ALA A 77 -3.70 -10.28 6.54
C ALA A 77 -4.58 -11.52 6.68
N ASP A 78 -3.97 -12.68 6.98
CA ASP A 78 -4.72 -13.91 7.25
C ASP A 78 -5.61 -13.80 8.49
N MET A 79 -5.05 -13.34 9.61
CA MET A 79 -5.79 -13.22 10.87
C MET A 79 -6.99 -12.27 10.76
N ASN A 80 -6.86 -11.15 10.05
CA ASN A 80 -7.87 -10.09 9.98
C ASN A 80 -8.73 -10.17 8.72
N LYS A 81 -8.44 -11.09 7.81
CA LYS A 81 -9.06 -11.18 6.48
C LYS A 81 -8.96 -9.83 5.75
N GLU A 82 -7.72 -9.41 5.54
CA GLU A 82 -7.36 -8.15 4.88
C GLU A 82 -6.59 -8.41 3.58
N GLY A 83 -6.78 -7.55 2.59
CA GLY A 83 -5.90 -7.47 1.44
C GLY A 83 -4.58 -6.78 1.79
N ILE A 84 -3.53 -7.05 1.03
CA ILE A 84 -2.20 -6.43 1.20
C ILE A 84 -1.88 -5.60 -0.04
N LEU A 85 -1.49 -4.35 0.17
CA LEU A 85 -0.84 -3.51 -0.83
C LEU A 85 0.61 -3.27 -0.40
N HIS A 86 1.55 -3.89 -1.10
CA HIS A 86 2.98 -3.58 -0.95
C HIS A 86 3.20 -2.16 -1.44
N THR A 87 3.81 -1.31 -0.64
CA THR A 87 3.92 0.12 -0.94
C THR A 87 5.33 0.65 -0.80
N HIS A 88 5.70 1.54 -1.71
CA HIS A 88 6.95 2.32 -1.66
C HIS A 88 6.77 3.67 -2.34
N ILE A 89 7.79 4.52 -2.32
CA ILE A 89 7.76 5.87 -2.86
C ILE A 89 8.94 6.11 -3.81
N HIS A 90 8.66 6.63 -4.99
CA HIS A 90 9.67 7.17 -5.89
C HIS A 90 9.82 8.68 -5.67
N ASN A 91 11.04 9.16 -5.52
CA ASN A 91 11.36 10.58 -5.31
C ASN A 91 11.25 11.41 -6.60
N LYS A 92 10.08 11.36 -7.24
CA LYS A 92 9.75 12.12 -8.46
C LYS A 92 8.38 12.78 -8.28
N ASN A 93 8.11 13.79 -9.09
CA ASN A 93 6.78 14.40 -9.19
C ASN A 93 5.98 13.75 -10.33
N GLY A 94 4.66 13.91 -10.27
CA GLY A 94 3.74 13.41 -11.28
C GLY A 94 3.27 11.99 -11.02
N LEU A 95 2.53 11.43 -11.98
CA LEU A 95 2.00 10.08 -11.85
C LEU A 95 3.13 9.05 -11.74
N PRO A 96 3.21 8.29 -10.65
CA PRO A 96 4.26 7.31 -10.48
C PRO A 96 4.05 6.12 -11.42
N ILE A 97 5.16 5.52 -11.84
CA ILE A 97 5.17 4.35 -12.73
C ILE A 97 6.06 3.30 -12.08
N PHE A 98 5.56 2.07 -11.97
CA PHE A 98 6.34 0.93 -11.50
C PHE A 98 7.56 0.70 -12.38
N SER A 99 8.71 0.56 -11.77
CA SER A 99 9.96 0.25 -12.45
C SER A 99 9.92 -1.14 -13.11
N ARG A 100 10.97 -1.48 -13.84
CA ARG A 100 11.12 -2.83 -14.39
C ARG A 100 11.27 -3.87 -13.28
N ASP A 101 12.01 -3.54 -12.25
CA ASP A 101 12.29 -4.43 -11.12
C ASP A 101 11.01 -4.64 -10.28
N ASP A 102 10.24 -3.58 -9.98
CA ASP A 102 8.94 -3.70 -9.34
C ASP A 102 8.05 -4.71 -10.07
N ARG A 103 7.94 -4.56 -11.41
CA ARG A 103 7.09 -5.44 -12.23
C ARG A 103 7.60 -6.88 -12.28
N ALA A 104 8.89 -7.10 -12.13
CA ALA A 104 9.47 -8.45 -12.08
C ALA A 104 9.12 -9.17 -10.78
N ASP A 105 9.03 -8.44 -9.66
CA ASP A 105 8.73 -9.00 -8.35
C ASP A 105 7.22 -9.20 -8.09
N HIS A 106 6.37 -8.44 -8.77
CA HIS A 106 4.92 -8.46 -8.56
C HIS A 106 4.30 -9.88 -8.59
N PRO A 107 4.60 -10.77 -9.55
CA PRO A 107 3.96 -12.10 -9.61
C PRO A 107 4.26 -12.97 -8.38
N ASN A 108 5.48 -12.91 -7.87
CA ASN A 108 5.90 -13.71 -6.71
C ASN A 108 5.25 -13.20 -5.41
N LEU A 109 5.28 -11.89 -5.21
CA LEU A 109 4.65 -11.26 -4.04
C LEU A 109 3.13 -11.47 -4.07
N LEU A 110 2.49 -11.26 -5.23
CA LEU A 110 1.06 -11.46 -5.38
C LEU A 110 0.64 -12.90 -5.05
N ARG A 111 1.40 -13.89 -5.51
CA ARG A 111 1.15 -15.30 -5.20
C ARG A 111 1.23 -15.54 -3.70
N SER A 112 2.24 -14.99 -3.03
CA SER A 112 2.41 -15.11 -1.59
C SER A 112 1.25 -14.49 -0.82
N PHE A 113 0.81 -13.30 -1.21
CA PHE A 113 -0.32 -12.61 -0.58
C PHE A 113 -1.64 -13.37 -0.76
N ARG A 114 -1.88 -13.89 -1.97
CA ARG A 114 -3.08 -14.71 -2.26
C ARG A 114 -3.10 -16.02 -1.47
N ASN A 115 -1.94 -16.63 -1.24
CA ASN A 115 -1.84 -17.82 -0.41
C ASN A 115 -2.13 -17.53 1.06
N ALA A 116 -1.69 -16.37 1.55
CA ALA A 116 -1.89 -15.97 2.95
C ALA A 116 -3.34 -15.56 3.25
N ALA A 117 -3.95 -14.76 2.37
CA ALA A 117 -5.31 -14.27 2.56
C ALA A 117 -6.13 -14.48 1.26
N PRO A 118 -6.50 -15.73 0.96
CA PRO A 118 -7.29 -16.04 -0.22
C PRO A 118 -8.65 -15.35 -0.17
N GLY A 119 -9.17 -14.96 -1.32
CA GLY A 119 -10.44 -14.24 -1.42
C GLY A 119 -10.35 -12.74 -1.15
N MET A 120 -9.17 -12.22 -0.83
CA MET A 120 -8.93 -10.78 -0.64
C MET A 120 -8.30 -10.16 -1.89
N THR A 121 -8.47 -8.83 -2.03
CA THR A 121 -7.83 -8.04 -3.09
C THR A 121 -6.42 -7.68 -2.65
N HIS A 122 -5.43 -8.02 -3.47
CA HIS A 122 -4.02 -7.71 -3.20
C HIS A 122 -3.40 -6.90 -4.32
N GLY A 123 -2.29 -6.24 -4.02
CA GLY A 123 -1.59 -5.47 -5.04
C GLY A 123 -0.46 -4.61 -4.54
N PHE A 124 -0.26 -3.50 -5.24
CA PHE A 124 0.88 -2.62 -5.07
C PHE A 124 0.41 -1.17 -5.10
N LEU A 125 0.89 -0.38 -4.15
CA LEU A 125 0.66 1.05 -4.07
C LEU A 125 2.00 1.76 -4.27
N LEU A 126 2.06 2.63 -5.25
CA LEU A 126 3.23 3.43 -5.55
C LEU A 126 2.91 4.91 -5.35
N LEU A 127 3.77 5.58 -4.59
CA LEU A 127 3.70 7.02 -4.38
C LEU A 127 4.76 7.75 -5.21
N SER A 128 4.46 8.98 -5.52
CA SER A 128 5.42 10.01 -5.86
C SER A 128 5.37 11.12 -4.80
N ALA A 129 6.09 12.21 -5.02
CA ALA A 129 6.06 13.34 -4.10
C ALA A 129 4.64 13.93 -3.95
N ASP A 130 3.84 13.93 -5.01
CA ASP A 130 2.54 14.62 -5.12
C ASP A 130 1.37 13.72 -5.54
N LYS A 131 1.63 12.50 -6.02
CA LYS A 131 0.59 11.59 -6.51
C LYS A 131 0.76 10.17 -6.00
N MET A 132 -0.24 9.33 -6.26
CA MET A 132 -0.18 7.89 -6.03
C MET A 132 -0.96 7.14 -7.11
N MET A 133 -0.60 5.88 -7.31
CA MET A 133 -1.37 4.90 -8.07
C MET A 133 -1.41 3.57 -7.32
N VAL A 134 -2.45 2.82 -7.56
CA VAL A 134 -2.56 1.46 -7.02
C VAL A 134 -2.88 0.51 -8.14
N ARG A 135 -2.20 -0.62 -8.15
CA ARG A 135 -2.50 -1.75 -9.03
C ARG A 135 -2.95 -2.92 -8.19
N VAL A 136 -4.15 -3.42 -8.42
CA VAL A 136 -4.73 -4.50 -7.64
C VAL A 136 -5.20 -5.64 -8.52
N TRP A 137 -5.18 -6.82 -7.93
CA TRP A 137 -5.81 -8.02 -8.47
C TRP A 137 -6.95 -8.43 -7.56
N LEU A 138 -8.14 -8.45 -8.12
CA LEU A 138 -9.31 -8.98 -7.43
C LEU A 138 -9.16 -10.49 -7.18
N PRO A 139 -9.89 -11.05 -6.22
CA PRO A 139 -9.95 -12.50 -6.03
C PRO A 139 -10.32 -13.18 -7.35
N GLN A 140 -9.59 -14.24 -7.71
CA GLN A 140 -9.84 -15.08 -8.89
C GLN A 140 -9.68 -14.36 -10.26
N HIS A 141 -9.19 -13.10 -10.28
CA HIS A 141 -8.88 -12.41 -11.52
C HIS A 141 -7.37 -12.45 -11.81
N GLU A 142 -7.03 -12.76 -13.04
CA GLU A 142 -5.62 -12.77 -13.48
C GLU A 142 -5.13 -11.38 -13.91
N SER A 143 -6.02 -10.57 -14.46
CA SER A 143 -5.70 -9.22 -14.92
C SER A 143 -5.83 -8.19 -13.80
N PRO A 144 -4.87 -7.25 -13.69
CA PRO A 144 -4.93 -6.19 -12.70
C PRO A 144 -5.92 -5.08 -13.08
N ILE A 145 -6.31 -4.33 -12.06
CA ILE A 145 -7.04 -3.06 -12.19
C ILE A 145 -6.16 -1.96 -11.63
N ASP A 146 -5.95 -0.91 -12.40
CA ASP A 146 -5.27 0.29 -11.94
C ASP A 146 -6.29 1.27 -11.34
N ILE A 147 -6.01 1.74 -10.13
CA ILE A 147 -6.83 2.69 -9.39
C ILE A 147 -6.11 4.04 -9.38
N PHE A 148 -6.79 5.07 -9.89
CA PHE A 148 -6.32 6.45 -9.92
C PHE A 148 -7.22 7.39 -9.09
N ARG A 149 -8.27 6.84 -8.49
CA ARG A 149 -9.20 7.60 -7.65
C ARG A 149 -8.99 7.28 -6.19
N PHE A 150 -8.59 8.31 -5.44
CA PHE A 150 -8.28 8.22 -4.01
C PHE A 150 -9.12 9.23 -3.23
N THR A 151 -9.58 8.80 -2.06
CA THR A 151 -10.24 9.69 -1.10
C THR A 151 -9.52 9.57 0.23
N ILE A 152 -8.90 10.66 0.69
CA ILE A 152 -8.35 10.75 2.03
C ILE A 152 -9.43 11.30 2.94
N VAL A 153 -9.79 10.51 3.96
CA VAL A 153 -10.87 10.82 4.88
C VAL A 153 -10.28 11.38 6.17
N ASN A 154 -10.66 12.60 6.50
CA ASN A 154 -10.35 13.20 7.81
C ASN A 154 -11.28 12.64 8.89
N LEU A 155 -10.71 12.32 10.04
CA LEU A 155 -11.47 11.93 11.22
C LEU A 155 -11.11 12.88 12.39
N PRO A 156 -12.12 13.28 13.19
CA PRO A 156 -13.55 13.05 12.98
C PRO A 156 -14.11 13.92 11.86
N LEU A 157 -15.05 13.41 11.11
CA LEU A 157 -15.92 14.24 10.28
C LEU A 157 -16.80 15.04 11.26
N SER A 158 -16.56 16.33 11.38
CA SER A 158 -17.46 17.23 12.12
C SER A 158 -18.30 17.99 11.11
N LEU A 159 -19.63 17.91 11.30
CA LEU A 159 -20.55 18.84 10.66
C LEU A 159 -20.63 20.07 11.56
N ASP A 160 -20.44 21.24 10.99
CA ASP A 160 -20.80 22.46 11.72
C ASP A 160 -22.32 22.60 11.84
N VAL A 161 -22.75 23.46 12.73
CA VAL A 161 -24.18 23.71 12.96
C VAL A 161 -24.92 24.34 11.77
N SER A 162 -24.19 24.80 10.75
CA SER A 162 -24.75 25.33 9.50
C SER A 162 -24.91 24.27 8.41
N GLY A 163 -24.46 23.01 8.67
CA GLY A 163 -24.52 21.92 7.75
C GLY A 163 -23.37 21.87 6.74
N GLY A 164 -22.34 22.69 6.90
CA GLY A 164 -21.11 22.63 6.12
C GLY A 164 -20.14 21.57 6.64
N PHE A 165 -19.31 21.04 5.75
CA PHE A 165 -18.18 20.18 6.14
C PHE A 165 -16.97 21.06 6.46
N LEU A 166 -16.46 20.97 7.68
CA LEU A 166 -15.13 21.52 8.00
C LEU A 166 -14.06 20.57 7.44
N VAL A 167 -13.26 21.08 6.53
CA VAL A 167 -12.13 20.38 5.91
C VAL A 167 -10.87 20.60 6.75
#